data_c0cedfbb1fc2155198a9cd8e4a90a3d3
#
_entry.id   c0cedfbb1fc2155198a9cd8e4a90a3d3
#
_cell.length_a   1.000
_cell.length_b   1.000
_cell.length_c   1.000
_cell.angle_alpha   90.00
_cell.angle_beta   90.00
_cell.angle_gamma   90.00
#
_symmetry.space_group_name_H-M   'P 1'
#
loop_
_entity.id
_entity.type
_entity.pdbx_description
1 polymer ?
#
loop_
_entity_poly.entity_id
_entity_poly.type
_entity_poly.pdbx_seq_one_letter_code
_entity_poly.pdbx_strand_id
1 'polypeptide(L)'
;MFVRAVQEEGYMIRERLLKILLVLVGLLFTAAIYPAIGGLSHPANSDTGDTMMMAIYFVLGIFLLIAVRNPSAHRSLIAFAAWSSFAHAAIMSVLGVEMPSERTGFLAGSSVLVVIGVALIALAPAKQLEQRTVAPAA
;
A
#
# COMPACT_ATOMS: atom_id res chain seq x y z
N MET A 1 -33.61 9.46 -10.28
CA MET A 1 -32.60 10.23 -10.99
C MET A 1 -31.56 10.81 -10.03
N PHE A 2 -31.97 11.51 -8.98
CA PHE A 2 -31.11 12.13 -7.96
C PHE A 2 -30.18 11.15 -7.23
N VAL A 3 -30.67 9.99 -6.82
CA VAL A 3 -29.89 8.97 -6.08
C VAL A 3 -28.72 8.40 -6.91
N ARG A 4 -28.90 8.22 -8.21
CA ARG A 4 -27.83 7.76 -9.11
C ARG A 4 -26.72 8.81 -9.26
N ALA A 5 -27.09 10.07 -9.41
CA ALA A 5 -26.09 11.16 -9.52
C ALA A 5 -25.21 11.25 -8.27
N VAL A 6 -25.78 11.17 -7.07
CA VAL A 6 -25.03 11.16 -5.80
C VAL A 6 -24.10 9.95 -5.66
N GLN A 7 -24.53 8.77 -6.14
CA GLN A 7 -23.69 7.58 -6.13
C GLN A 7 -22.52 7.67 -7.12
N GLU A 8 -22.73 8.24 -8.29
CA GLU A 8 -21.68 8.45 -9.29
C GLU A 8 -20.64 9.48 -8.82
N GLU A 9 -21.07 10.57 -8.20
CA GLU A 9 -20.13 11.54 -7.59
C GLU A 9 -19.29 10.90 -6.49
N GLY A 10 -19.90 10.15 -5.58
CA GLY A 10 -19.18 9.46 -4.51
C GLY A 10 -18.15 8.46 -5.04
N TYR A 11 -18.49 7.74 -6.11
CA TYR A 11 -17.57 6.80 -6.77
C TYR A 11 -16.37 7.52 -7.39
N MET A 12 -16.60 8.61 -8.12
CA MET A 12 -15.53 9.39 -8.76
C MET A 12 -14.57 10.00 -7.74
N ILE A 13 -15.08 10.53 -6.63
CA ILE A 13 -14.26 11.09 -5.56
C ILE A 13 -13.40 9.99 -4.92
N ARG A 14 -14.00 8.84 -4.62
CA ARG A 14 -13.29 7.70 -4.03
C ARG A 14 -12.18 7.18 -4.94
N GLU A 15 -12.41 7.08 -6.24
CA GLU A 15 -11.41 6.65 -7.22
C GLU A 15 -10.26 7.66 -7.31
N ARG A 16 -10.55 8.97 -7.31
CA ARG A 16 -9.52 10.00 -7.30
C ARG A 16 -8.67 9.95 -6.02
N LEU A 17 -9.29 9.82 -4.87
CA LEU A 17 -8.59 9.70 -3.59
C LEU A 17 -7.70 8.44 -3.56
N LEU A 18 -8.19 7.32 -4.08
CA LEU A 18 -7.40 6.11 -4.21
C LEU A 18 -6.18 6.32 -5.11
N LYS A 19 -6.34 6.95 -6.27
CA LYS A 19 -5.22 7.25 -7.19
C LYS A 19 -4.18 8.14 -6.53
N ILE A 20 -4.60 9.17 -5.82
CA ILE A 20 -3.69 10.05 -5.06
C ILE A 20 -2.95 9.25 -3.99
N LEU A 21 -3.66 8.44 -3.22
CA LEU A 21 -3.05 7.58 -2.20
C LEU A 21 -2.04 6.61 -2.81
N LEU A 22 -2.37 5.95 -3.93
CA LEU A 22 -1.46 5.04 -4.61
C LEU A 22 -0.19 5.75 -5.11
N VAL A 23 -0.30 6.99 -5.59
CA VAL A 23 0.85 7.81 -5.97
C VAL A 23 1.72 8.11 -4.75
N LEU A 24 1.12 8.59 -3.65
CA LEU A 24 1.86 8.95 -2.45
C LEU A 24 2.56 7.74 -1.82
N VAL A 25 1.85 6.63 -1.66
CA VAL A 25 2.42 5.39 -1.10
C VAL A 25 3.44 4.77 -2.07
N GLY A 26 3.15 4.79 -3.37
CA GLY A 26 4.07 4.32 -4.39
C GLY A 26 5.38 5.09 -4.41
N LEU A 27 5.34 6.41 -4.31
CA LEU A 27 6.54 7.25 -4.21
C LEU A 27 7.29 7.01 -2.90
N LEU A 28 6.57 6.92 -1.78
CA LEU A 28 7.16 6.62 -0.47
C LEU A 28 7.92 5.30 -0.50
N PHE A 29 7.30 4.25 -1.05
CA PHE A 29 7.93 2.93 -1.13
C PHE A 29 9.05 2.87 -2.16
N THR A 30 8.91 3.57 -3.28
CA THR A 30 9.99 3.68 -4.28
C THR A 30 11.21 4.40 -3.70
N ALA A 31 11.02 5.35 -2.76
CA ALA A 31 12.12 6.02 -2.08
C ALA A 31 12.97 5.07 -1.21
N ALA A 32 12.48 3.86 -0.88
CA ALA A 32 13.25 2.82 -0.17
C ALA A 32 14.51 2.35 -0.93
N ILE A 33 14.64 2.70 -2.22
CA ILE A 33 15.87 2.44 -2.98
C ILE A 33 17.08 3.14 -2.38
N TYR A 34 16.92 4.34 -1.77
CA TYR A 34 18.03 5.08 -1.19
C TYR A 34 18.68 4.34 0.00
N PRO A 35 17.94 3.93 1.05
CA PRO A 35 18.54 3.14 2.12
C PRO A 35 19.01 1.76 1.64
N ALA A 36 18.35 1.13 0.64
CA ALA A 36 18.81 -0.13 0.06
C ALA A 36 20.22 0.02 -0.58
N ILE A 37 20.44 1.06 -1.38
CA ILE A 37 21.77 1.34 -1.97
C ILE A 37 22.78 1.66 -0.86
N GLY A 38 22.40 2.42 0.16
CA GLY A 38 23.23 2.71 1.33
C GLY A 38 23.70 1.44 2.03
N GLY A 39 22.77 0.50 2.27
CA GLY A 39 23.07 -0.81 2.86
C GLY A 39 24.05 -1.65 2.01
N LEU A 40 23.87 -1.64 0.69
CA LEU A 40 24.78 -2.33 -0.23
C LEU A 40 26.18 -1.70 -0.29
N SER A 41 26.26 -0.37 -0.15
CA SER A 41 27.53 0.35 -0.18
C SER A 41 28.34 0.18 1.10
N HIS A 42 27.70 -0.09 2.24
CA HIS A 42 28.33 -0.24 3.55
C HIS A 42 27.81 -1.49 4.27
N PRO A 43 28.04 -2.69 3.73
CA PRO A 43 27.44 -3.93 4.24
C PRO A 43 27.86 -4.27 5.67
N ALA A 44 29.04 -3.81 6.12
CA ALA A 44 29.51 -4.05 7.49
C ALA A 44 28.75 -3.23 8.55
N ASN A 45 28.07 -2.16 8.15
CA ASN A 45 27.37 -1.22 9.04
C ASN A 45 25.84 -1.26 8.87
N SER A 46 25.33 -2.15 8.03
CA SER A 46 23.91 -2.25 7.71
C SER A 46 23.36 -3.63 8.06
N ASP A 47 22.10 -3.67 8.47
CA ASP A 47 21.37 -4.92 8.61
C ASP A 47 21.01 -5.47 7.22
N THR A 48 21.41 -6.71 6.95
CA THR A 48 21.15 -7.38 5.67
C THR A 48 19.65 -7.59 5.45
N GLY A 49 18.91 -7.88 6.52
CA GLY A 49 17.46 -8.09 6.46
C GLY A 49 16.74 -6.79 6.07
N ASP A 50 17.12 -5.67 6.67
CA ASP A 50 16.58 -4.35 6.32
C ASP A 50 16.88 -3.98 4.87
N THR A 51 18.09 -4.22 4.40
CA THR A 51 18.48 -3.94 3.01
C THR A 51 17.64 -4.75 2.02
N MET A 52 17.43 -6.05 2.28
CA MET A 52 16.59 -6.92 1.45
C MET A 52 15.12 -6.45 1.46
N MET A 53 14.61 -6.07 2.62
CA MET A 53 13.24 -5.58 2.77
C MET A 53 13.03 -4.25 2.02
N MET A 54 13.97 -3.33 2.08
CA MET A 54 13.91 -2.07 1.32
C MET A 54 13.85 -2.31 -0.19
N ALA A 55 14.55 -3.34 -0.70
CA ALA A 55 14.47 -3.72 -2.11
C ALA A 55 13.05 -4.21 -2.49
N ILE A 56 12.39 -4.97 -1.62
CA ILE A 56 11.01 -5.43 -1.84
C ILE A 56 10.04 -4.23 -1.83
N TYR A 57 10.19 -3.30 -0.90
CA TYR A 57 9.36 -2.09 -0.86
C TYR A 57 9.55 -1.23 -2.10
N PHE A 58 10.78 -1.08 -2.59
CA PHE A 58 11.05 -0.39 -3.84
C PHE A 58 10.27 -0.96 -5.02
N VAL A 59 10.31 -2.28 -5.19
CA VAL A 59 9.57 -2.96 -6.26
C VAL A 59 8.06 -2.80 -6.07
N LEU A 60 7.56 -2.99 -4.84
CA LEU A 60 6.15 -2.78 -4.51
C LEU A 60 5.70 -1.34 -4.83
N GLY A 61 6.53 -0.35 -4.54
CA GLY A 61 6.28 1.05 -4.87
C GLY A 61 6.06 1.27 -6.36
N ILE A 62 6.94 0.69 -7.20
CA ILE A 62 6.79 0.74 -8.66
C ILE A 62 5.45 0.13 -9.11
N PHE A 63 5.10 -1.04 -8.59
CA PHE A 63 3.84 -1.70 -8.94
C PHE A 63 2.61 -0.88 -8.50
N LEU A 64 2.66 -0.21 -7.35
CA LEU A 64 1.60 0.69 -6.90
C LEU A 64 1.45 1.90 -7.83
N LEU A 65 2.55 2.47 -8.32
CA LEU A 65 2.52 3.56 -9.32
C LEU A 65 1.91 3.09 -10.65
N ILE A 66 2.19 1.86 -11.09
CA ILE A 66 1.55 1.26 -12.26
C ILE A 66 0.05 1.09 -12.03
N ALA A 67 -0.36 0.65 -10.83
CA ALA A 67 -1.76 0.45 -10.46
C ALA A 67 -2.61 1.73 -10.50
N VAL A 68 -1.99 2.91 -10.43
CA VAL A 68 -2.69 4.21 -10.54
C VAL A 68 -3.48 4.33 -11.85
N ARG A 69 -2.99 3.73 -12.94
CA ARG A 69 -3.65 3.78 -14.24
C ARG A 69 -5.01 3.10 -14.24
N ASN A 70 -5.08 1.94 -13.59
CA ASN A 70 -6.32 1.15 -13.48
C ASN A 70 -6.39 0.42 -12.12
N PRO A 71 -6.79 1.11 -11.03
CA PRO A 71 -6.84 0.50 -9.71
C PRO A 71 -7.77 -0.72 -9.63
N SER A 72 -8.83 -0.73 -10.43
CA SER A 72 -9.80 -1.84 -10.47
C SER A 72 -9.19 -3.15 -10.99
N ALA A 73 -8.23 -3.07 -11.92
CA ALA A 73 -7.50 -4.24 -12.42
C ALA A 73 -6.44 -4.76 -11.44
N HIS A 74 -5.98 -3.91 -10.50
CA HIS A 74 -4.90 -4.22 -9.56
C HIS A 74 -5.36 -4.38 -8.10
N ARG A 75 -6.60 -4.82 -7.89
CA ARG A 75 -7.19 -4.96 -6.55
C ARG A 75 -6.42 -5.89 -5.63
N SER A 76 -5.92 -7.00 -6.15
CA SER A 76 -5.11 -7.96 -5.38
C SER A 76 -3.80 -7.35 -4.91
N LEU A 77 -3.15 -6.54 -5.75
CA LEU A 77 -1.95 -5.81 -5.40
C LEU A 77 -2.23 -4.76 -4.30
N ILE A 78 -3.33 -4.01 -4.41
CA ILE A 78 -3.75 -3.02 -3.40
C ILE A 78 -4.04 -3.73 -2.07
N ALA A 79 -4.75 -4.86 -2.09
CA ALA A 79 -5.01 -5.66 -0.91
C ALA A 79 -3.71 -6.21 -0.31
N PHE A 80 -2.80 -6.73 -1.14
CA PHE A 80 -1.49 -7.19 -0.68
C PHE A 80 -0.70 -6.07 0.00
N ALA A 81 -0.64 -4.88 -0.61
CA ALA A 81 0.04 -3.72 -0.03
C ALA A 81 -0.56 -3.32 1.33
N ALA A 82 -1.89 -3.34 1.47
CA ALA A 82 -2.54 -3.05 2.73
C ALA A 82 -2.22 -4.08 3.81
N TRP A 83 -2.36 -5.37 3.52
CA TRP A 83 -2.11 -6.43 4.49
C TRP A 83 -0.63 -6.57 4.85
N SER A 84 0.28 -6.40 3.89
CA SER A 84 1.72 -6.38 4.16
C SER A 84 2.11 -5.19 5.04
N SER A 85 1.47 -4.03 4.86
CA SER A 85 1.68 -2.87 5.74
C SER A 85 1.25 -3.17 7.18
N PHE A 86 0.12 -3.86 7.40
CA PHE A 86 -0.29 -4.27 8.76
C PHE A 86 0.66 -5.29 9.37
N ALA A 87 1.08 -6.30 8.60
CA ALA A 87 2.03 -7.30 9.08
C ALA A 87 3.35 -6.65 9.50
N HIS A 88 3.87 -5.74 8.68
CA HIS A 88 5.09 -5.01 8.99
C HIS A 88 4.93 -4.09 10.21
N ALA A 89 3.81 -3.36 10.29
CA ALA A 89 3.50 -2.52 11.45
C ALA A 89 3.43 -3.34 12.76
N ALA A 90 2.89 -4.55 12.71
CA ALA A 90 2.83 -5.44 13.87
C ALA A 90 4.24 -5.82 14.36
N ILE A 91 5.13 -6.21 13.44
CA ILE A 91 6.54 -6.53 13.77
C ILE A 91 7.25 -5.30 14.34
N MET A 92 7.13 -4.14 13.69
CA MET A 92 7.73 -2.88 14.19
C MET A 92 7.20 -2.50 15.58
N SER A 93 5.93 -2.74 15.86
CA SER A 93 5.34 -2.46 17.17
C SER A 93 5.96 -3.34 18.26
N VAL A 94 6.18 -4.64 17.98
CA VAL A 94 6.85 -5.55 18.90
C VAL A 94 8.30 -5.09 19.14
N LEU A 95 9.06 -4.82 18.07
CA LEU A 95 10.44 -4.33 18.17
C LEU A 95 10.54 -3.01 18.94
N GLY A 96 9.58 -2.11 18.77
CA GLY A 96 9.52 -0.85 19.53
C GLY A 96 9.30 -1.04 21.04
N VAL A 97 8.73 -2.17 21.46
CA VAL A 97 8.64 -2.54 22.88
C VAL A 97 9.96 -3.15 23.39
N GLU A 98 10.55 -4.05 22.60
CA GLU A 98 11.76 -4.78 22.97
C GLU A 98 13.05 -3.93 22.92
N MET A 99 13.07 -2.90 22.05
CA MET A 99 14.23 -2.04 21.80
C MET A 99 13.99 -0.59 22.21
N PRO A 100 14.16 -0.22 23.50
CA PRO A 100 13.84 1.13 23.99
C PRO A 100 14.59 2.28 23.31
N SER A 101 15.81 2.04 22.82
CA SER A 101 16.62 3.03 22.09
C SER A 101 15.99 3.43 20.75
N GLU A 102 15.34 2.49 20.06
CA GLU A 102 14.75 2.67 18.74
C GLU A 102 13.22 2.85 18.77
N ARG A 103 12.63 2.82 19.96
CA ARG A 103 11.16 2.82 20.18
C ARG A 103 10.43 3.88 19.37
N THR A 104 10.91 5.11 19.39
CA THR A 104 10.24 6.22 18.70
C THR A 104 10.18 6.00 17.21
N GLY A 105 11.26 5.53 16.59
CA GLY A 105 11.33 5.23 15.17
C GLY A 105 10.38 4.10 14.78
N PHE A 106 10.41 2.98 15.52
CA PHE A 106 9.54 1.83 15.25
C PHE A 106 8.06 2.16 15.42
N LEU A 107 7.67 2.87 16.48
CA LEU A 107 6.27 3.21 16.71
C LEU A 107 5.77 4.27 15.71
N ALA A 108 6.59 5.24 15.33
CA ALA A 108 6.25 6.21 14.30
C ALA A 108 6.05 5.52 12.94
N GLY A 109 7.00 4.67 12.52
CA GLY A 109 6.91 3.90 11.28
C GLY A 109 5.70 2.95 11.27
N SER A 110 5.46 2.23 12.37
CA SER A 110 4.28 1.38 12.55
C SER A 110 2.98 2.17 12.37
N SER A 111 2.87 3.34 12.99
CA SER A 111 1.68 4.20 12.87
C SER A 111 1.42 4.63 11.43
N VAL A 112 2.44 5.02 10.69
CA VAL A 112 2.34 5.38 9.27
C VAL A 112 1.83 4.20 8.45
N LEU A 113 2.38 2.99 8.66
CA LEU A 113 1.98 1.80 7.92
C LEU A 113 0.54 1.37 8.22
N VAL A 114 0.10 1.51 9.48
CA VAL A 114 -1.31 1.26 9.84
C VAL A 114 -2.24 2.22 9.10
N VAL A 115 -1.91 3.52 9.08
CA VAL A 115 -2.71 4.53 8.36
C VAL A 115 -2.76 4.20 6.86
N ILE A 116 -1.63 3.84 6.26
CA ILE A 116 -1.57 3.41 4.85
C ILE A 116 -2.46 2.20 4.61
N GLY A 117 -2.33 1.15 5.43
CA GLY A 117 -3.12 -0.08 5.31
C GLY A 117 -4.62 0.18 5.40
N VAL A 118 -5.06 0.96 6.41
CA VAL A 118 -6.47 1.35 6.59
C VAL A 118 -6.98 2.15 5.40
N ALA A 119 -6.21 3.14 4.94
CA ALA A 119 -6.61 3.99 3.81
C ALA A 119 -6.72 3.20 2.51
N LEU A 120 -5.79 2.26 2.23
CA LEU A 120 -5.85 1.38 1.07
C LEU A 120 -7.09 0.47 1.09
N ILE A 121 -7.43 -0.11 2.24
CA ILE A 121 -8.65 -0.94 2.37
C ILE A 121 -9.91 -0.09 2.22
N ALA A 122 -9.97 1.06 2.90
CA ALA A 122 -11.15 1.92 2.87
C ALA A 122 -11.46 2.46 1.46
N LEU A 123 -10.42 2.74 0.67
CA LEU A 123 -10.55 3.25 -0.69
C LEU A 123 -10.51 2.16 -1.76
N ALA A 124 -10.23 0.89 -1.40
CA ALA A 124 -10.16 -0.22 -2.35
C ALA A 124 -11.38 -0.28 -3.28
N PRO A 125 -11.20 -0.52 -4.60
CA PRO A 125 -12.32 -0.55 -5.54
C PRO A 125 -13.32 -1.64 -5.14
N ALA A 126 -14.61 -1.35 -5.19
CA ALA A 126 -15.66 -2.35 -4.95
C ALA A 126 -15.51 -3.50 -5.97
N LYS A 127 -15.84 -4.73 -5.55
CA LYS A 127 -15.88 -5.88 -6.48
C LYS A 127 -16.92 -5.55 -7.53
N GLN A 128 -16.53 -5.38 -8.79
CA GLN A 128 -17.51 -5.40 -9.87
C GLN A 128 -18.10 -6.79 -9.85
N LEU A 129 -19.37 -6.89 -9.42
CA LEU A 129 -20.18 -8.06 -9.70
C LEU A 129 -20.19 -8.13 -11.22
N GLU A 130 -19.45 -9.09 -11.77
CA GLU A 130 -19.55 -9.45 -13.16
C GLU A 130 -21.05 -9.65 -13.43
N GLN A 131 -21.64 -8.72 -14.17
CA GLN A 131 -22.97 -8.93 -14.69
C GLN A 131 -22.83 -10.14 -15.62
N ARG A 132 -23.03 -11.31 -15.05
CA ARG A 132 -23.25 -12.54 -15.79
C ARG A 132 -24.47 -12.25 -16.63
N THR A 133 -24.23 -11.81 -17.85
CA THR A 133 -25.24 -11.77 -18.90
C THR A 133 -25.74 -13.20 -18.98
N VAL A 134 -26.89 -13.45 -18.35
CA VAL A 134 -27.65 -14.66 -18.61
C VAL A 134 -28.03 -14.55 -20.08
N ALA A 135 -27.27 -15.23 -20.93
CA ALA A 135 -27.67 -15.43 -22.31
C ALA A 135 -29.04 -16.12 -22.26
N PRO A 136 -30.06 -15.57 -22.89
CA PRO A 136 -31.34 -16.27 -23.00
C PRO A 136 -31.05 -17.59 -23.69
N ALA A 137 -31.40 -18.69 -23.01
CA ALA A 137 -31.39 -20.02 -23.62
C ALA A 137 -32.35 -19.98 -24.81
N ALA A 138 -31.80 -20.20 -25.98
CA ALA A 138 -32.57 -20.42 -27.21
C ALA A 138 -33.13 -21.83 -27.19
#